data_3bb27fa0f138aec47b2a2cf207cde8da
#
_entry.id   3bb27fa0f138aec47b2a2cf207cde8da
#
_cell.length_a   1.000
_cell.length_b   1.000
_cell.length_c   1.000
_cell.angle_alpha   90.00
_cell.angle_beta   90.00
_cell.angle_gamma   90.00
#
_symmetry.space_group_name_H-M   'P 1'
#
loop_
_entity.id
_entity.type
_entity.pdbx_description
1 polymer ?
#
loop_
_entity_poly.entity_id
_entity_poly.type
_entity_poly.pdbx_seq_one_letter_code
_entity_poly.pdbx_strand_id
1 'polypeptide(L)'
;MACWKSLLALGALMLGGGCTNAIAADPPGIDGAALLQALDDEYRAEATYAAVIEKFGGARPFINIIEAERRHASRAKTEMDRLGLSYEASNPYLGKIEAPATLLAACEQGVTAEIENIALYDRLLPTIQDDDVRETLGRLQWASRERHLPAFQRCVSRGGQMGQGRGGGRHGRN
;
A
#
# COMPACT_ATOMS: atom_id res chain seq x y z
N MET A 1 -83.82 -14.06 -7.97
CA MET A 1 -84.12 -12.69 -8.40
C MET A 1 -82.82 -11.94 -8.48
N ALA A 2 -82.49 -11.42 -9.69
CA ALA A 2 -81.54 -10.35 -10.07
C ALA A 2 -80.23 -10.20 -9.30
N CYS A 3 -79.12 -10.61 -9.78
CA CYS A 3 -78.30 -10.01 -10.84
C CYS A 3 -77.95 -8.54 -10.61
N TRP A 4 -76.70 -8.22 -10.28
CA TRP A 4 -76.00 -7.12 -10.92
C TRP A 4 -74.49 -7.35 -10.92
N LYS A 5 -73.95 -7.28 -12.13
CA LYS A 5 -72.54 -7.29 -12.43
C LYS A 5 -71.95 -5.88 -12.23
N SER A 6 -70.81 -5.77 -11.62
CA SER A 6 -69.94 -4.59 -11.78
C SER A 6 -68.53 -5.06 -12.05
N LEU A 7 -68.10 -4.86 -13.31
CA LEU A 7 -66.73 -4.97 -13.73
C LEU A 7 -65.92 -3.77 -13.18
N LEU A 8 -64.91 -4.03 -12.42
CA LEU A 8 -63.83 -3.08 -12.18
C LEU A 8 -62.57 -3.61 -12.84
N ALA A 9 -62.16 -2.93 -13.90
CA ALA A 9 -60.87 -3.15 -14.57
C ALA A 9 -59.75 -2.61 -13.67
N LEU A 10 -58.93 -3.49 -13.08
CA LEU A 10 -57.66 -3.10 -12.46
C LEU A 10 -56.59 -3.06 -13.54
N GLY A 11 -56.12 -1.85 -13.88
CA GLY A 11 -54.97 -1.64 -14.69
C GLY A 11 -53.71 -2.12 -13.94
N ALA A 12 -53.05 -3.17 -14.43
CA ALA A 12 -51.78 -3.59 -13.95
C ALA A 12 -50.70 -2.63 -14.48
N LEU A 13 -50.19 -1.76 -13.61
CA LEU A 13 -49.01 -0.94 -13.87
C LEU A 13 -47.78 -1.86 -13.80
N MET A 14 -47.26 -2.29 -14.96
CA MET A 14 -45.99 -3.02 -15.04
C MET A 14 -44.87 -2.06 -14.77
N LEU A 15 -44.40 -1.98 -13.50
CA LEU A 15 -43.11 -1.42 -13.14
C LEU A 15 -42.04 -2.36 -13.67
N GLY A 16 -41.47 -2.02 -14.83
CA GLY A 16 -40.28 -2.66 -15.34
C GLY A 16 -39.09 -2.42 -14.42
N GLY A 17 -38.89 -3.33 -13.47
CA GLY A 17 -37.66 -3.39 -12.68
C GLY A 17 -36.51 -3.81 -13.60
N GLY A 18 -35.76 -2.86 -14.11
CA GLY A 18 -34.49 -3.15 -14.79
C GLY A 18 -33.52 -3.75 -13.76
N CYS A 19 -33.36 -5.06 -13.79
CA CYS A 19 -32.24 -5.71 -13.12
C CYS A 19 -30.96 -5.25 -13.85
N THR A 20 -30.30 -4.24 -13.33
CA THR A 20 -28.91 -3.97 -13.67
C THR A 20 -28.11 -5.14 -13.11
N ASN A 21 -27.79 -6.10 -13.93
CA ASN A 21 -26.74 -7.07 -13.62
C ASN A 21 -25.46 -6.26 -13.41
N ALA A 22 -25.06 -6.01 -12.17
CA ALA A 22 -23.71 -5.63 -11.86
C ALA A 22 -22.84 -6.80 -12.34
N ILE A 23 -22.12 -6.58 -13.44
CA ILE A 23 -21.09 -7.51 -13.90
C ILE A 23 -20.05 -7.50 -12.76
N ALA A 24 -19.98 -8.57 -11.99
CA ALA A 24 -18.87 -8.76 -11.06
C ALA A 24 -17.61 -8.75 -11.90
N ALA A 25 -16.66 -7.91 -11.53
CA ALA A 25 -15.36 -7.90 -12.17
C ALA A 25 -14.75 -9.31 -12.05
N ASP A 26 -14.17 -9.80 -13.13
CA ASP A 26 -13.45 -11.07 -13.08
C ASP A 26 -12.39 -11.02 -11.98
N PRO A 27 -12.16 -12.12 -11.26
CA PRO A 27 -11.13 -12.16 -10.23
C PRO A 27 -9.77 -11.83 -10.86
N PRO A 28 -8.92 -11.03 -10.18
CA PRO A 28 -7.60 -10.71 -10.70
C PRO A 28 -6.82 -12.00 -10.94
N GLY A 29 -6.16 -12.11 -12.11
CA GLY A 29 -5.22 -13.20 -12.38
C GLY A 29 -4.06 -13.22 -11.36
N ILE A 30 -3.13 -14.15 -11.53
CA ILE A 30 -1.97 -14.31 -10.61
C ILE A 30 -1.21 -13.00 -10.46
N ASP A 31 -0.90 -12.32 -11.56
CA ASP A 31 -0.16 -11.06 -11.55
C ASP A 31 -0.95 -9.93 -10.87
N GLY A 32 -2.25 -9.86 -11.12
CA GLY A 32 -3.13 -8.90 -10.45
C GLY A 32 -3.25 -9.14 -8.95
N ALA A 33 -3.35 -10.40 -8.52
CA ALA A 33 -3.37 -10.75 -7.11
C ALA A 33 -2.05 -10.40 -6.41
N ALA A 34 -0.93 -10.57 -7.09
CA ALA A 34 0.40 -10.20 -6.58
C ALA A 34 0.55 -8.67 -6.47
N LEU A 35 0.10 -7.91 -7.47
CA LEU A 35 0.12 -6.45 -7.44
C LEU A 35 -0.76 -5.88 -6.31
N LEU A 36 -1.94 -6.47 -6.06
CA LEU A 36 -2.80 -6.08 -4.94
C LEU A 36 -2.11 -6.30 -3.59
N GLN A 37 -1.43 -7.43 -3.40
CA GLN A 37 -0.68 -7.70 -2.18
C GLN A 37 0.49 -6.73 -2.02
N ALA A 38 1.23 -6.46 -3.08
CA ALA A 38 2.31 -5.49 -3.07
C ALA A 38 1.80 -4.08 -2.71
N LEU A 39 0.72 -3.61 -3.35
CA LEU A 39 0.14 -2.31 -3.08
C LEU A 39 -0.35 -2.18 -1.63
N ASP A 40 -0.97 -3.22 -1.07
CA ASP A 40 -1.41 -3.24 0.34
C ASP A 40 -0.20 -3.11 1.29
N ASP A 41 0.90 -3.79 1.00
CA ASP A 41 2.12 -3.74 1.79
C ASP A 41 2.78 -2.35 1.75
N GLU A 42 2.92 -1.75 0.56
CA GLU A 42 3.45 -0.40 0.40
C GLU A 42 2.58 0.65 1.10
N TYR A 43 1.26 0.49 1.09
CA TYR A 43 0.35 1.36 1.82
C TYR A 43 0.50 1.24 3.33
N ARG A 44 0.68 0.02 3.86
CA ARG A 44 0.94 -0.19 5.29
C ARG A 44 2.27 0.41 5.71
N ALA A 45 3.31 0.23 4.90
CA ALA A 45 4.63 0.80 5.14
C ALA A 45 4.56 2.34 5.17
N GLU A 46 3.94 2.97 4.16
CA GLU A 46 3.73 4.42 4.12
C GLU A 46 3.00 4.91 5.38
N ALA A 47 1.88 4.29 5.75
CA ALA A 47 1.08 4.72 6.90
C ALA A 47 1.82 4.55 8.23
N THR A 48 2.58 3.45 8.38
CA THR A 48 3.42 3.20 9.55
C THR A 48 4.51 4.28 9.68
N TYR A 49 5.20 4.57 8.59
CA TYR A 49 6.28 5.57 8.61
C TYR A 49 5.74 6.99 8.78
N ALA A 50 4.55 7.29 8.25
CA ALA A 50 3.86 8.55 8.49
C ALA A 50 3.55 8.75 9.99
N ALA A 51 3.01 7.73 10.66
CA ALA A 51 2.73 7.77 12.10
C ALA A 51 3.99 7.99 12.93
N VAL A 52 5.11 7.35 12.57
CA VAL A 52 6.41 7.56 13.24
C VAL A 52 6.92 8.97 13.03
N ILE A 53 6.81 9.51 11.82
CA ILE A 53 7.22 10.89 11.51
C ILE A 53 6.36 11.90 12.27
N GLU A 54 5.06 11.68 12.36
CA GLU A 54 4.14 12.53 13.12
C GLU A 54 4.53 12.56 14.60
N LYS A 55 4.85 11.41 15.20
CA LYS A 55 5.18 11.29 16.62
C LYS A 55 6.57 11.82 16.98
N PHE A 56 7.58 11.53 16.16
CA PHE A 56 8.99 11.78 16.48
C PHE A 56 9.62 12.89 15.62
N GLY A 57 8.84 13.52 14.72
CA GLY A 57 9.36 14.50 13.78
C GLY A 57 10.19 13.87 12.66
N GLY A 58 11.12 14.63 12.11
CA GLY A 58 11.93 14.23 10.95
C GLY A 58 12.92 13.08 11.20
N ALA A 59 12.46 12.02 11.86
CA ALA A 59 13.29 10.87 12.24
C ALA A 59 13.78 10.09 11.02
N ARG A 60 15.10 9.88 10.94
CA ARG A 60 15.70 8.98 9.95
C ARG A 60 15.77 7.56 10.51
N PRO A 61 15.50 6.52 9.68
CA PRO A 61 15.41 6.55 8.21
C PRO A 61 14.00 6.89 7.65
N PHE A 62 12.97 7.00 8.47
CA PHE A 62 11.55 7.08 8.08
C PHE A 62 11.27 8.16 7.04
N ILE A 63 11.75 9.39 7.24
CA ILE A 63 11.56 10.52 6.30
C ILE A 63 12.11 10.27 4.89
N ASN A 64 13.08 9.37 4.75
CA ASN A 64 13.66 9.04 3.45
C ASN A 64 12.94 7.87 2.81
N ILE A 65 12.55 6.88 3.61
CA ILE A 65 11.94 5.64 3.14
C ILE A 65 10.48 5.89 2.75
N ILE A 66 9.72 6.69 3.50
CA ILE A 66 8.31 6.99 3.17
C ILE A 66 8.13 7.50 1.73
N GLU A 67 9.07 8.30 1.23
CA GLU A 67 9.03 8.77 -0.15
C GLU A 67 9.33 7.66 -1.17
N ALA A 68 10.06 6.63 -0.75
CA ALA A 68 10.25 5.44 -1.58
C ALA A 68 8.96 4.61 -1.63
N GLU A 69 8.29 4.37 -0.50
CA GLU A 69 7.04 3.60 -0.44
C GLU A 69 5.92 4.24 -1.28
N ARG A 70 5.81 5.57 -1.25
CA ARG A 70 4.90 6.30 -2.13
C ARG A 70 5.17 6.05 -3.61
N ARG A 71 6.46 6.02 -4.00
CA ARG A 71 6.84 5.69 -5.38
C ARG A 71 6.61 4.22 -5.71
N HIS A 72 6.81 3.32 -4.75
CA HIS A 72 6.55 1.90 -4.91
C HIS A 72 5.05 1.66 -5.13
N ALA A 73 4.19 2.20 -4.29
CA ALA A 73 2.75 2.16 -4.47
C ALA A 73 2.32 2.72 -5.83
N SER A 74 2.93 3.85 -6.27
CA SER A 74 2.65 4.42 -7.59
C SER A 74 3.05 3.47 -8.73
N ARG A 75 4.18 2.76 -8.62
CA ARG A 75 4.60 1.79 -9.63
C ARG A 75 3.66 0.58 -9.71
N ALA A 76 3.27 0.04 -8.55
CA ALA A 76 2.27 -1.04 -8.50
C ALA A 76 0.96 -0.61 -9.18
N LYS A 77 0.46 0.60 -8.90
CA LYS A 77 -0.73 1.16 -9.55
C LYS A 77 -0.56 1.29 -11.07
N THR A 78 0.60 1.73 -11.54
CA THR A 78 0.88 1.85 -12.99
C THR A 78 0.73 0.49 -13.69
N GLU A 79 1.23 -0.58 -13.09
CA GLU A 79 1.05 -1.92 -13.63
C GLU A 79 -0.41 -2.38 -13.57
N MET A 80 -1.12 -2.05 -12.49
CA MET A 80 -2.54 -2.35 -12.35
C MET A 80 -3.38 -1.61 -13.40
N ASP A 81 -3.08 -0.32 -13.65
CA ASP A 81 -3.73 0.46 -14.71
C ASP A 81 -3.48 -0.16 -16.10
N ARG A 82 -2.24 -0.59 -16.37
CA ARG A 82 -1.87 -1.26 -17.63
C ARG A 82 -2.65 -2.57 -17.84
N LEU A 83 -2.89 -3.30 -16.76
CA LEU A 83 -3.64 -4.56 -16.78
C LEU A 83 -5.17 -4.38 -16.66
N GLY A 84 -5.66 -3.13 -16.55
CA GLY A 84 -7.09 -2.82 -16.40
C GLY A 84 -7.68 -3.28 -15.07
N LEU A 85 -6.87 -3.38 -14.01
CA LEU A 85 -7.27 -3.85 -12.69
C LEU A 85 -7.81 -2.71 -11.82
N SER A 86 -8.84 -3.01 -11.05
CA SER A 86 -9.34 -2.09 -10.02
C SER A 86 -8.53 -2.21 -8.73
N TYR A 87 -8.27 -1.09 -8.07
CA TYR A 87 -7.57 -1.02 -6.79
C TYR A 87 -8.04 0.18 -5.96
N GLU A 88 -7.73 0.19 -4.67
CA GLU A 88 -7.97 1.35 -3.81
C GLU A 88 -6.98 2.47 -4.15
N ALA A 89 -7.49 3.58 -4.71
CA ALA A 89 -6.64 4.66 -5.21
C ALA A 89 -5.90 5.42 -4.10
N SER A 90 -6.53 5.56 -2.93
CA SER A 90 -5.98 6.23 -1.75
C SER A 90 -5.55 5.21 -0.70
N ASN A 91 -4.51 5.56 0.06
CA ASN A 91 -4.02 4.69 1.13
C ASN A 91 -5.05 4.61 2.28
N PRO A 92 -5.68 3.44 2.51
CA PRO A 92 -6.74 3.29 3.50
C PRO A 92 -6.22 3.27 4.95
N TYR A 93 -4.90 3.17 5.16
CA TYR A 93 -4.28 3.04 6.47
C TYR A 93 -3.77 4.36 7.05
N LEU A 94 -3.66 5.42 6.27
CA LEU A 94 -3.19 6.72 6.73
C LEU A 94 -4.05 7.24 7.89
N GLY A 95 -3.39 7.66 8.97
CA GLY A 95 -4.04 8.15 10.19
C GLY A 95 -4.70 7.07 11.06
N LYS A 96 -4.54 5.78 10.73
CA LYS A 96 -5.13 4.66 11.48
C LYS A 96 -4.10 3.78 12.19
N ILE A 97 -2.82 4.02 11.96
CA ILE A 97 -1.73 3.26 12.57
C ILE A 97 -1.11 4.09 13.70
N GLU A 98 -0.90 3.47 14.84
CA GLU A 98 -0.21 4.10 15.96
C GLU A 98 1.30 3.80 15.91
N ALA A 99 2.10 4.85 16.10
CA ALA A 99 3.53 4.69 16.19
C ALA A 99 3.95 4.05 17.52
N PRO A 100 4.98 3.20 17.54
CA PRO A 100 5.55 2.63 18.76
C PRO A 100 5.93 3.66 19.81
N ALA A 101 6.09 3.20 21.08
CA ALA A 101 6.34 4.09 22.20
C ALA A 101 7.67 4.86 22.06
N THR A 102 8.69 4.23 21.46
CA THR A 102 10.04 4.80 21.30
C THR A 102 10.50 4.71 19.85
N LEU A 103 11.45 5.58 19.48
CA LEU A 103 12.05 5.53 18.14
C LEU A 103 12.86 4.25 17.91
N LEU A 104 13.48 3.69 18.95
CA LEU A 104 14.14 2.39 18.85
C LEU A 104 13.13 1.28 18.48
N ALA A 105 12.02 1.19 19.20
CA ALA A 105 10.98 0.22 18.90
C ALA A 105 10.40 0.41 17.48
N ALA A 106 10.27 1.65 17.00
CA ALA A 106 9.87 1.92 15.62
C ALA A 106 10.90 1.40 14.61
N CYS A 107 12.21 1.55 14.88
CA CYS A 107 13.26 1.03 14.01
C CYS A 107 13.29 -0.51 14.02
N GLU A 108 13.07 -1.14 15.17
CA GLU A 108 12.95 -2.61 15.28
C GLU A 108 11.75 -3.14 14.51
N GLN A 109 10.60 -2.45 14.60
CA GLN A 109 9.43 -2.75 13.79
C GLN A 109 9.72 -2.60 12.29
N GLY A 110 10.46 -1.54 11.89
CA GLY A 110 10.88 -1.36 10.51
C GLY A 110 11.77 -2.51 10.01
N VAL A 111 12.71 -3.02 10.83
CA VAL A 111 13.50 -4.21 10.47
C VAL A 111 12.59 -5.42 10.22
N THR A 112 11.63 -5.66 11.09
CA THR A 112 10.69 -6.77 10.94
C THR A 112 9.84 -6.62 9.68
N ALA A 113 9.28 -5.44 9.44
CA ALA A 113 8.46 -5.15 8.27
C ALA A 113 9.23 -5.36 6.97
N GLU A 114 10.48 -4.89 6.87
CA GLU A 114 11.28 -5.09 5.65
C GLU A 114 11.66 -6.56 5.42
N ILE A 115 11.88 -7.34 6.48
CA ILE A 115 12.09 -8.79 6.35
C ILE A 115 10.82 -9.48 5.84
N GLU A 116 9.65 -9.12 6.34
CA GLU A 116 8.36 -9.65 5.90
C GLU A 116 8.05 -9.26 4.46
N ASN A 117 8.33 -8.02 4.07
CA ASN A 117 8.18 -7.52 2.71
C ASN A 117 9.09 -8.29 1.73
N ILE A 118 10.36 -8.48 2.06
CA ILE A 118 11.29 -9.29 1.24
C ILE A 118 10.74 -10.71 1.07
N ALA A 119 10.26 -11.33 2.15
CA ALA A 119 9.67 -12.67 2.11
C ALA A 119 8.35 -12.72 1.31
N LEU A 120 7.57 -11.64 1.30
CA LEU A 120 6.41 -11.52 0.43
C LEU A 120 6.83 -11.61 -1.04
N TYR A 121 7.79 -10.81 -1.47
CA TYR A 121 8.27 -10.84 -2.85
C TYR A 121 8.98 -12.14 -3.21
N ASP A 122 9.70 -12.78 -2.29
CA ASP A 122 10.29 -14.12 -2.51
C ASP A 122 9.21 -15.17 -2.87
N ARG A 123 7.98 -15.02 -2.32
CA ARG A 123 6.85 -15.90 -2.66
C ARG A 123 6.14 -15.50 -3.96
N LEU A 124 6.02 -14.21 -4.23
CA LEU A 124 5.26 -13.71 -5.38
C LEU A 124 6.04 -13.85 -6.70
N LEU A 125 7.29 -13.42 -6.73
CA LEU A 125 8.10 -13.33 -7.95
C LEU A 125 8.18 -14.62 -8.78
N PRO A 126 8.30 -15.83 -8.17
CA PRO A 126 8.32 -17.07 -8.94
C PRO A 126 7.00 -17.39 -9.66
N THR A 127 5.88 -16.78 -9.25
CA THR A 127 4.55 -17.07 -9.81
C THR A 127 4.14 -16.08 -10.90
N ILE A 128 4.83 -14.94 -11.01
CA ILE A 128 4.50 -13.87 -11.96
C ILE A 128 4.70 -14.34 -13.39
N GLN A 129 3.72 -14.05 -14.23
CA GLN A 129 3.71 -14.42 -15.65
C GLN A 129 4.09 -13.25 -16.57
N ASP A 130 3.68 -12.04 -16.22
CA ASP A 130 3.96 -10.80 -16.96
C ASP A 130 5.36 -10.27 -16.60
N ASP A 131 6.19 -10.03 -17.61
CA ASP A 131 7.58 -9.62 -17.41
C ASP A 131 7.72 -8.21 -16.82
N ASP A 132 6.84 -7.28 -17.18
CA ASP A 132 6.85 -5.90 -16.64
C ASP A 132 6.45 -5.88 -15.16
N VAL A 133 5.46 -6.70 -14.79
CA VAL A 133 5.08 -6.91 -13.38
C VAL A 133 6.23 -7.52 -12.61
N ARG A 134 6.89 -8.54 -13.17
CA ARG A 134 8.05 -9.20 -12.53
C ARG A 134 9.19 -8.21 -12.31
N GLU A 135 9.50 -7.38 -13.32
CA GLU A 135 10.53 -6.34 -13.18
C GLU A 135 10.16 -5.32 -12.11
N THR A 136 8.91 -4.85 -12.11
CA THR A 136 8.43 -3.88 -11.12
C THR A 136 8.54 -4.44 -9.71
N LEU A 137 7.95 -5.61 -9.42
CA LEU A 137 8.01 -6.22 -8.09
C LEU A 137 9.44 -6.58 -7.66
N GLY A 138 10.28 -7.01 -8.60
CA GLY A 138 11.70 -7.26 -8.33
C GLY A 138 12.46 -6.01 -7.91
N ARG A 139 12.14 -4.85 -8.47
CA ARG A 139 12.70 -3.55 -8.07
C ARG A 139 12.25 -3.11 -6.68
N LEU A 140 11.00 -3.39 -6.31
CA LEU A 140 10.48 -3.11 -4.98
C LEU A 140 11.22 -3.98 -3.95
N GLN A 141 11.30 -5.29 -4.18
CA GLN A 141 12.06 -6.20 -3.33
C GLN A 141 13.53 -5.77 -3.16
N TRP A 142 14.17 -5.38 -4.26
CA TRP A 142 15.54 -4.91 -4.21
C TRP A 142 15.69 -3.69 -3.30
N ALA A 143 14.76 -2.75 -3.36
CA ALA A 143 14.79 -1.55 -2.51
C ALA A 143 14.67 -1.91 -1.03
N SER A 144 13.76 -2.79 -0.66
CA SER A 144 13.60 -3.28 0.71
C SER A 144 14.86 -4.00 1.20
N ARG A 145 15.44 -4.89 0.37
CA ARG A 145 16.62 -5.68 0.74
C ARG A 145 17.89 -4.84 0.85
N GLU A 146 18.14 -3.99 -0.14
CA GLU A 146 19.43 -3.30 -0.29
C GLU A 146 19.46 -1.87 0.28
N ARG A 147 18.29 -1.30 0.57
CA ARG A 147 18.18 0.10 1.02
C ARG A 147 17.48 0.24 2.36
N HIS A 148 16.25 -0.29 2.46
CA HIS A 148 15.40 -0.03 3.62
C HIS A 148 15.86 -0.84 4.82
N LEU A 149 15.95 -2.16 4.70
CA LEU A 149 16.40 -3.05 5.78
C LEU A 149 17.75 -2.62 6.38
N PRO A 150 18.82 -2.37 5.59
CA PRO A 150 20.07 -1.87 6.16
C PRO A 150 19.94 -0.50 6.84
N ALA A 151 19.01 0.37 6.39
CA ALA A 151 18.81 1.66 7.02
C ALA A 151 18.14 1.52 8.40
N PHE A 152 17.15 0.64 8.54
CA PHE A 152 16.53 0.32 9.82
C PHE A 152 17.50 -0.39 10.77
N GLN A 153 18.28 -1.36 10.29
CA GLN A 153 19.33 -2.01 11.09
C GLN A 153 20.34 -1.00 11.64
N ARG A 154 20.75 0.00 10.84
CA ARG A 154 21.60 1.10 11.35
C ARG A 154 20.88 1.97 12.37
N CYS A 155 19.58 2.15 12.28
CA CYS A 155 18.81 2.87 13.28
C CYS A 155 18.80 2.11 14.61
N VAL A 156 18.53 0.82 14.58
CA VAL A 156 18.56 -0.07 15.76
C VAL A 156 19.94 -0.05 16.40
N SER A 157 21.02 -0.21 15.61
CA SER A 157 22.40 -0.21 16.14
C SER A 157 22.82 1.08 16.85
N ARG A 158 22.13 2.20 16.56
CA ARG A 158 22.31 3.49 17.25
C ARG A 158 21.33 3.71 18.40
N GLY A 159 20.57 2.69 18.80
CA GLY A 159 19.58 2.81 19.87
C GLY A 159 18.40 3.73 19.52
N GLY A 160 18.06 3.87 18.24
CA GLY A 160 16.99 4.78 17.80
C GLY A 160 17.38 6.27 17.86
N GLN A 161 18.64 6.61 18.10
CA GLN A 161 19.06 8.02 18.11
C GLN A 161 19.02 8.61 16.70
N MET A 162 18.42 9.80 16.58
CA MET A 162 18.47 10.56 15.33
C MET A 162 19.93 10.89 15.03
N GLY A 163 20.45 10.41 13.90
CA GLY A 163 21.78 10.76 13.46
C GLY A 163 21.90 12.27 13.40
N GLN A 164 22.84 12.85 14.15
CA GLN A 164 23.18 14.26 14.01
C GLN A 164 23.61 14.47 12.57
N GLY A 165 22.82 15.26 11.82
CA GLY A 165 23.24 15.73 10.52
C GLY A 165 24.62 16.37 10.70
N ARG A 166 25.62 15.91 9.93
CA ARG A 166 26.89 16.65 9.83
C ARG A 166 26.52 18.04 9.32
N GLY A 167 26.35 18.95 10.26
CA GLY A 167 26.37 20.37 9.98
C GLY A 167 27.71 20.67 9.33
N GLY A 168 27.71 20.96 8.04
CA GLY A 168 28.89 21.42 7.31
C GLY A 168 29.34 22.74 7.91
N GLY A 169 30.19 22.68 8.91
CA GLY A 169 30.95 23.81 9.41
C GLY A 169 31.88 24.26 8.28
N ARG A 170 31.42 25.19 7.45
CA ARG A 170 32.30 26.03 6.65
C ARG A 170 33.11 26.88 7.64
N HIS A 171 34.30 26.41 7.99
CA HIS A 171 35.30 27.27 8.58
C HIS A 171 35.74 28.25 7.50
N GLY A 172 35.25 29.49 7.59
CA GLY A 172 35.83 30.62 6.91
C GLY A 172 37.28 30.78 7.39
N ARG A 173 38.23 30.63 6.49
CA ARG A 173 39.57 31.11 6.66
C ARG A 173 39.58 32.56 6.26
N ASN A 174 39.87 33.43 7.24
CA ASN A 174 40.40 34.76 6.98
C ASN A 174 41.79 34.65 6.38
#